data_789f693aa4da7a126a44632ab303a2a1
#
_entry.id   789f693aa4da7a126a44632ab303a2a1
#
_cell.length_a   1.000
_cell.length_b   1.000
_cell.length_c   1.000
_cell.angle_alpha   90.00
_cell.angle_beta   90.00
_cell.angle_gamma   90.00
#
_symmetry.space_group_name_H-M   'P 1'
#
loop_
_entity.id
_entity.type
_entity.pdbx_description
1 polymer ?
#
loop_
_entity_poly.entity_id
_entity_poly.type
_entity_poly.pdbx_seq_one_letter_code
_entity_poly.pdbx_strand_id
1 'polypeptide(L)' 'MPLVIAPIGKNLKIIRLLADDKLKKHLESIGICANNSIKILSQSGGNLICIVKDCRLALDRNISTKILVA' A
#
# COMPACT_ATOMS: atom_id res chain seq x y z
N MET A 1 8.09 7.78 0.05
CA MET A 1 7.10 8.36 0.97
C MET A 1 6.14 7.30 1.47
N PRO A 2 5.59 7.45 2.67
CA PRO A 2 4.56 6.52 3.13
C PRO A 2 3.31 6.58 2.26
N LEU A 3 2.68 5.43 2.05
CA LEU A 3 1.48 5.34 1.22
C LEU A 3 0.35 6.24 1.74
N VAL A 4 0.26 6.41 3.05
CA VAL A 4 -0.80 7.21 3.68
C VAL A 4 -0.82 8.68 3.24
N ILE A 5 0.33 9.22 2.80
CA ILE A 5 0.42 10.61 2.34
C ILE A 5 0.63 10.73 0.83
N ALA A 6 0.57 9.61 0.12
CA ALA A 6 0.78 9.60 -1.31
C ALA A 6 -0.44 10.16 -2.07
N PRO A 7 -0.25 10.68 -3.30
CA PRO A 7 -1.37 11.23 -4.07
C PRO A 7 -2.36 10.16 -4.50
N ILE A 8 -3.64 10.51 -4.46
CA ILE A 8 -4.74 9.65 -4.89
C ILE A 8 -4.81 9.65 -6.42
N GLY A 9 -5.12 8.49 -6.99
CA GLY A 9 -5.37 8.36 -8.42
C GLY A 9 -4.15 8.19 -9.30
N LYS A 10 -2.95 8.12 -8.71
CA LYS A 10 -1.72 7.91 -9.46
C LYS A 10 -1.17 6.52 -9.24
N ASN A 11 -0.57 5.95 -10.28
CA ASN A 11 0.16 4.69 -10.15
C ASN A 11 1.46 4.96 -9.41
N LEU A 12 1.65 4.26 -8.32
CA LEU A 12 2.83 4.40 -7.46
C LEU A 12 3.58 3.08 -7.44
N LYS A 13 4.90 3.17 -7.30
CA LYS A 13 5.74 1.99 -7.18
C LYS A 13 6.02 1.74 -5.70
N ILE A 14 5.79 0.49 -5.27
CA ILE A 14 6.12 0.09 -3.90
C ILE A 14 7.63 -0.07 -3.82
N ILE A 15 8.26 0.69 -2.92
CA ILE A 15 9.71 0.69 -2.76
C ILE A 15 10.13 -0.27 -1.65
N ARG A 16 9.42 -0.22 -0.51
CA ARG A 16 9.83 -0.95 0.67
C ARG A 16 8.67 -1.10 1.65
N LEU A 17 8.67 -2.20 2.40
CA LEU A 17 7.71 -2.45 3.47
C LEU A 17 8.43 -2.34 4.82
N LEU A 18 7.93 -1.48 5.71
CA LEU A 18 8.47 -1.29 7.05
C LEU A 18 7.72 -2.17 8.05
N ALA A 19 7.58 -3.44 7.73
CA ALA A 19 6.79 -4.38 8.51
C ALA A 19 7.68 -5.52 9.00
N ASP A 20 7.25 -6.20 10.08
CA ASP A 20 7.92 -7.41 10.52
C ASP A 20 7.71 -8.54 9.48
N ASP A 21 8.41 -9.66 9.67
CA ASP A 21 8.37 -10.74 8.69
C ASP A 21 6.96 -11.31 8.49
N LYS A 22 6.19 -11.41 9.56
CA LYS A 22 4.84 -11.95 9.49
C LYS A 22 3.91 -11.06 8.68
N LEU A 23 3.91 -9.77 8.98
CA LEU A 23 3.07 -8.81 8.24
C LEU A 23 3.56 -8.66 6.80
N LYS A 24 4.88 -8.64 6.60
CA LYS A 24 5.47 -8.54 5.27
C LYS A 24 5.03 -9.70 4.38
N LYS A 25 5.07 -10.93 4.90
CA LYS A 25 4.61 -12.11 4.15
C LYS A 25 3.13 -12.01 3.81
N HIS A 26 2.31 -11.53 4.76
CA HIS A 26 0.89 -11.34 4.52
C HIS A 26 0.66 -10.35 3.39
N LEU A 27 1.32 -9.19 3.45
CA LEU A 27 1.20 -8.16 2.41
C LEU A 27 1.66 -8.67 1.05
N GLU A 28 2.77 -9.40 1.02
CA GLU A 28 3.28 -9.98 -0.21
C GLU A 28 2.31 -10.99 -0.81
N SER A 29 1.60 -11.73 0.02
CA SER A 29 0.62 -12.72 -0.44
C SER A 29 -0.57 -12.08 -1.16
N ILE A 30 -0.89 -10.83 -0.87
CA ILE A 30 -1.97 -10.09 -1.54
C ILE A 30 -1.46 -9.13 -2.63
N GLY A 31 -0.18 -9.23 -2.97
CA GLY A 31 0.41 -8.46 -4.06
C GLY A 31 1.12 -7.18 -3.65
N ILE A 32 1.16 -6.86 -2.36
CA ILE A 32 1.87 -5.68 -1.86
C ILE A 32 3.31 -6.08 -1.56
N CYS A 33 4.17 -5.92 -2.55
CA CYS A 33 5.60 -6.21 -2.42
C CYS A 33 6.40 -5.21 -3.22
N ALA A 34 7.70 -5.13 -2.93
CA ALA A 34 8.60 -4.20 -3.60
C ALA A 34 8.55 -4.38 -5.12
N ASN A 35 8.60 -3.27 -5.84
CA ASN A 35 8.57 -3.16 -7.30
C ASN A 35 7.19 -3.36 -7.93
N ASN A 36 6.17 -3.73 -7.18
CA ASN A 36 4.81 -3.79 -7.70
C ASN A 36 4.19 -2.40 -7.69
N SER A 37 3.17 -2.20 -8.52
CA SER A 37 2.43 -0.95 -8.59
C SER A 37 1.23 -0.97 -7.65
N ILE A 38 0.91 0.18 -7.09
CA ILE A 38 -0.28 0.37 -6.25
C ILE A 38 -0.90 1.73 -6.60
N LYS A 39 -2.22 1.80 -6.55
CA LYS A 39 -2.95 3.03 -6.83
C LYS A 39 -3.97 3.26 -5.72
N ILE A 40 -3.98 4.45 -5.14
CA ILE A 40 -4.94 4.82 -4.12
C ILE A 40 -6.21 5.33 -4.80
N LEU A 41 -7.36 4.75 -4.46
CA LEU A 41 -8.65 5.18 -4.99
C LEU A 41 -9.33 6.20 -4.07
N SER A 42 -9.24 5.99 -2.76
CA SER A 42 -9.84 6.90 -1.79
C SER A 42 -9.12 6.81 -0.46
N GLN A 43 -9.30 7.83 0.37
CA GLN A 43 -8.67 7.92 1.67
C GLN A 43 -9.65 8.53 2.67
N SER A 44 -9.65 7.98 3.89
CA SER A 44 -10.44 8.51 4.99
C SER A 44 -9.73 8.23 6.31
N GLY A 45 -9.15 9.28 6.93
CA GLY A 45 -8.48 9.16 8.23
C GLY A 45 -7.29 8.23 8.25
N GLY A 46 -6.59 8.07 7.10
CA GLY A 46 -5.46 7.14 6.98
C GLY A 46 -5.86 5.76 6.51
N ASN A 47 -7.16 5.46 6.47
CA ASN A 47 -7.66 4.21 5.87
C ASN A 47 -7.77 4.41 4.37
N LEU A 48 -7.19 3.48 3.60
CA LEU A 48 -7.09 3.61 2.15
C LEU A 48 -7.83 2.50 1.44
N ILE A 49 -8.44 2.83 0.31
CA ILE A 49 -8.89 1.85 -0.66
C ILE A 49 -7.92 1.92 -1.83
N CYS A 50 -7.28 0.80 -2.14
CA CYS A 50 -6.23 0.73 -3.15
C CYS A 50 -6.52 -0.33 -4.19
N ILE A 51 -5.89 -0.20 -5.36
CA ILE A 51 -5.87 -1.26 -6.37
C ILE A 51 -4.44 -1.78 -6.50
N VAL A 52 -4.28 -3.11 -6.37
CA VAL A 52 -3.03 -3.83 -6.60
C VAL A 52 -3.36 -5.01 -7.49
N LYS A 53 -2.71 -5.11 -8.67
CA LYS A 53 -2.93 -6.21 -9.63
C LYS A 53 -4.41 -6.43 -9.92
N ASP A 54 -5.14 -5.36 -10.21
CA ASP A 54 -6.57 -5.37 -10.50
C ASP A 54 -7.46 -5.81 -9.34
N CYS A 55 -6.91 -6.00 -8.15
CA CYS A 55 -7.65 -6.31 -6.94
C CYS A 55 -7.80 -5.09 -6.07
N ARG A 56 -9.01 -4.85 -5.58
CA ARG A 56 -9.29 -3.74 -4.69
C ARG A 56 -9.08 -4.19 -3.25
N LEU A 57 -8.28 -3.43 -2.50
CA LEU A 57 -7.91 -3.74 -1.12
C LEU A 57 -8.21 -2.56 -0.22
N ALA A 58 -8.65 -2.87 1.02
CA ALA A 58 -8.77 -1.87 2.07
C ALA A 58 -7.59 -2.03 3.02
N LEU A 59 -6.85 -0.93 3.26
CA LEU A 59 -5.71 -0.91 4.16
C LEU A 59 -5.99 0.08 5.28
N ASP A 60 -5.76 -0.33 6.52
CA ASP A 60 -5.91 0.57 7.65
C ASP A 60 -4.70 1.48 7.79
N ARG A 61 -4.81 2.46 8.69
CA ARG A 61 -3.77 3.45 8.91
C ARG A 61 -2.45 2.82 9.35
N ASN A 62 -2.50 1.80 10.20
CA ASN A 62 -1.29 1.14 10.69
C ASN A 62 -0.51 0.50 9.55
N ILE A 63 -1.22 -0.15 8.64
CA ILE A 63 -0.59 -0.79 7.50
C ILE A 63 -0.13 0.24 6.47
N SER A 64 -0.96 1.22 6.15
CA SER A 64 -0.64 2.21 5.12
C SER A 64 0.58 3.08 5.47
N THR A 65 0.86 3.29 6.77
CA THR A 65 2.06 4.03 7.19
C THR A 65 3.34 3.23 7.01
N LYS A 66 3.24 1.91 6.86
CA LYS A 66 4.40 1.01 6.75
C LYS A 66 4.78 0.68 5.31
N ILE A 67 4.03 1.17 4.34
CA ILE A 67 4.30 0.93 2.92
C ILE A 67 4.93 2.19 2.34
N LEU A 68 6.17 2.08 1.86
CA LEU A 68 6.87 3.19 1.21
C LEU A 68 6.72 3.09 -0.30
N VAL A 69 6.34 4.19 -0.92
CA VAL A 69 6.11 4.28 -2.36
C VAL A 69 6.83 5.46 -2.98
N ALA A 70 6.94 5.42 -4.29
CA ALA A 70 7.49 6.52 -5.09
C ALA A 70 6.68 6.74 -6.36
#